data_3b3d9947e947c7e7d8e4aaa3f7176370
#
_entry.id   3b3d9947e947c7e7d8e4aaa3f7176370
#
_cell.length_a   1.000
_cell.length_b   1.000
_cell.length_c   1.000
_cell.angle_alpha   90.00
_cell.angle_beta   90.00
_cell.angle_gamma   90.00
#
_symmetry.space_group_name_H-M   'P 1'
#
loop_
_entity.id
_entity.type
_entity.pdbx_description
1 polymer ?
#
loop_
_entity_poly.entity_id
_entity_poly.type
_entity_poly.pdbx_seq_one_letter_code
_entity_poly.pdbx_strand_id
1 'polypeptide(L)'
;MIVLLSTITIATTLVACQNTQTQTQAESTSQVQAQQSPPAKPGGEGFGGSDQVTQGEAATNLTTDATVTGETYESTGDDENALRVTGATVTLDGVTVNKTAGATSNTENGDFYGMNAGFLATDGATVTITNSTVNTTAQNGNGVFSYGSGTTVNVSD
;
A
#
# COMPACT_ATOMS: atom_id res chain seq x y z
N MET A 1 16.27 -57.66 10.47
CA MET A 1 16.13 -56.19 10.43
C MET A 1 15.19 -55.87 9.26
N ILE A 2 13.91 -55.74 9.58
CA ILE A 2 12.83 -55.64 8.59
C ILE A 2 12.42 -54.16 8.53
N VAL A 3 12.56 -53.53 7.35
CA VAL A 3 12.11 -52.19 7.07
C VAL A 3 10.72 -52.28 6.47
N LEU A 4 9.70 -51.79 7.19
CA LEU A 4 8.33 -51.65 6.66
C LEU A 4 8.25 -50.29 5.93
N LEU A 5 8.01 -50.34 4.62
CA LEU A 5 7.59 -49.20 3.82
C LEU A 5 6.04 -49.07 3.92
N SER A 6 5.57 -47.97 4.50
CA SER A 6 4.17 -47.63 4.53
C SER A 6 3.84 -46.66 3.38
N THR A 7 3.07 -47.13 2.42
CA THR A 7 2.55 -46.31 1.31
C THR A 7 1.23 -45.67 1.72
N ILE A 8 1.17 -44.36 1.79
CA ILE A 8 -0.06 -43.59 2.01
C ILE A 8 -0.67 -43.24 0.65
N THR A 9 -1.82 -43.81 0.35
CA THR A 9 -2.61 -43.47 -0.82
C THR A 9 -3.57 -42.35 -0.48
N ILE A 10 -3.43 -41.19 -1.13
CA ILE A 10 -4.35 -40.06 -0.99
C ILE A 10 -5.40 -40.19 -2.10
N ALA A 11 -6.64 -40.40 -1.71
CA ALA A 11 -7.80 -40.36 -2.60
C ALA A 11 -8.30 -38.90 -2.71
N THR A 12 -8.23 -38.33 -3.90
CA THR A 12 -8.83 -37.03 -4.24
C THR A 12 -10.28 -37.26 -4.70
N THR A 13 -11.26 -36.79 -3.92
CA THR A 13 -12.65 -36.71 -4.34
C THR A 13 -12.94 -35.36 -4.97
N LEU A 14 -13.22 -35.35 -6.26
CA LEU A 14 -13.81 -34.20 -6.96
C LEU A 14 -15.29 -34.09 -6.60
N VAL A 15 -15.71 -33.00 -6.02
CA VAL A 15 -17.13 -32.63 -5.91
C VAL A 15 -17.41 -31.54 -6.93
N ALA A 16 -18.17 -31.89 -7.96
CA ALA A 16 -18.72 -30.94 -8.93
C ALA A 16 -20.05 -30.40 -8.38
N CYS A 17 -20.08 -29.10 -8.07
CA CYS A 17 -21.33 -28.38 -7.80
C CYS A 17 -21.86 -27.77 -9.09
N GLN A 18 -22.95 -28.33 -9.61
CA GLN A 18 -23.77 -27.73 -10.66
C GLN A 18 -24.61 -26.61 -10.02
N ASN A 19 -24.50 -25.41 -10.54
CA ASN A 19 -25.33 -24.27 -10.13
C ASN A 19 -26.52 -24.17 -11.07
N THR A 20 -27.70 -24.46 -10.56
CA THR A 20 -28.96 -24.29 -11.26
C THR A 20 -29.43 -22.83 -11.09
N GLN A 21 -29.51 -22.11 -12.18
CA GLN A 21 -30.13 -20.79 -12.21
C GLN A 21 -31.65 -20.90 -12.07
N THR A 22 -32.22 -20.21 -11.10
CA THR A 22 -33.64 -19.89 -11.08
C THR A 22 -33.79 -18.38 -11.16
N GLN A 23 -34.23 -17.90 -12.31
CA GLN A 23 -34.67 -16.51 -12.48
C GLN A 23 -36.03 -16.36 -11.78
N THR A 24 -36.14 -15.35 -10.93
CA THR A 24 -37.44 -14.80 -10.55
C THR A 24 -37.38 -13.30 -10.73
N GLN A 25 -38.14 -12.88 -11.73
CA GLN A 25 -38.42 -11.51 -12.07
C GLN A 25 -39.44 -10.94 -11.07
N ALA A 26 -39.11 -9.81 -10.46
CA ALA A 26 -40.11 -8.96 -9.80
C ALA A 26 -39.82 -7.52 -10.17
N GLU A 27 -40.68 -7.00 -11.03
CA GLU A 27 -40.80 -5.56 -11.31
C GLU A 27 -41.19 -4.81 -10.03
N SER A 28 -40.47 -3.76 -9.72
CA SER A 28 -40.97 -2.68 -8.86
C SER A 28 -40.58 -1.35 -9.46
N THR A 29 -41.56 -0.74 -10.10
CA THR A 29 -41.55 0.62 -10.63
C THR A 29 -41.53 1.59 -9.44
N SER A 30 -40.41 2.28 -9.23
CA SER A 30 -40.37 3.49 -8.42
C SER A 30 -39.81 4.64 -9.26
N GLN A 31 -40.72 5.48 -9.67
CA GLN A 31 -40.39 6.77 -10.28
C GLN A 31 -39.74 7.67 -9.24
N VAL A 32 -38.46 7.97 -9.39
CA VAL A 32 -37.80 9.05 -8.67
C VAL A 32 -37.75 10.25 -9.61
N GLN A 33 -38.48 11.31 -9.23
CA GLN A 33 -38.51 12.61 -9.87
C GLN A 33 -37.05 13.13 -10.04
N ALA A 34 -36.75 13.49 -11.29
CA ALA A 34 -35.57 14.25 -11.63
C ALA A 34 -35.65 15.64 -10.99
N GLN A 35 -34.89 15.86 -9.94
CA GLN A 35 -34.65 17.19 -9.39
C GLN A 35 -33.62 17.86 -10.28
N GLN A 36 -34.10 18.86 -11.06
CA GLN A 36 -33.24 19.69 -11.89
C GLN A 36 -32.26 20.47 -11.00
N SER A 37 -30.99 20.18 -11.16
CA SER A 37 -29.93 21.02 -10.62
C SER A 37 -29.88 22.35 -11.35
N PRO A 38 -29.63 23.49 -10.69
CA PRO A 38 -29.51 24.80 -11.32
C PRO A 38 -28.31 24.82 -12.29
N PRO A 39 -28.35 25.66 -13.37
CA PRO A 39 -27.30 25.71 -14.36
C PRO A 39 -25.96 26.17 -13.73
N ALA A 40 -24.90 25.43 -14.01
CA ALA A 40 -23.55 25.74 -13.58
C ALA A 40 -23.09 27.07 -14.18
N LYS A 41 -22.56 27.94 -13.32
CA LYS A 41 -21.96 29.21 -13.68
C LYS A 41 -20.67 28.93 -14.49
N PRO A 42 -20.43 29.58 -15.65
CA PRO A 42 -19.18 29.42 -16.36
C PRO A 42 -18.12 30.30 -15.70
N GLY A 43 -17.05 29.68 -15.25
CA GLY A 43 -15.90 30.42 -14.81
C GLY A 43 -15.09 29.72 -13.72
N GLY A 44 -13.92 29.25 -14.07
CA GLY A 44 -12.88 28.81 -13.17
C GLY A 44 -12.59 27.33 -13.28
N GLU A 45 -11.64 26.99 -14.12
CA GLU A 45 -10.92 25.73 -14.01
C GLU A 45 -10.18 25.77 -12.66
N GLY A 46 -10.90 25.34 -11.62
CA GLY A 46 -10.29 25.01 -10.34
C GLY A 46 -9.53 23.70 -10.51
N PHE A 47 -8.22 23.75 -10.40
CA PHE A 47 -7.42 22.59 -10.04
C PHE A 47 -7.92 22.08 -8.70
N GLY A 48 -8.78 21.10 -8.72
CA GLY A 48 -9.43 20.54 -7.55
C GLY A 48 -10.15 19.26 -7.94
N GLY A 49 -9.43 18.31 -8.53
CA GLY A 49 -9.82 16.93 -8.47
C GLY A 49 -9.83 16.57 -6.98
N SER A 50 -10.96 16.15 -6.44
CA SER A 50 -11.02 15.52 -5.12
C SER A 50 -10.43 14.11 -5.21
N ASP A 51 -9.20 14.00 -5.73
CA ASP A 51 -8.46 12.76 -5.68
C ASP A 51 -8.11 12.54 -4.20
N GLN A 52 -8.69 11.51 -3.64
CA GLN A 52 -8.46 11.16 -2.26
C GLN A 52 -6.96 10.91 -2.09
N VAL A 53 -6.33 11.66 -1.17
CA VAL A 53 -4.94 11.43 -0.79
C VAL A 53 -4.77 9.97 -0.40
N THR A 54 -3.88 9.29 -1.09
CA THR A 54 -3.49 7.92 -0.76
C THR A 54 -1.98 7.76 -0.81
N GLN A 55 -1.47 6.95 0.09
CA GLN A 55 -0.06 6.59 0.16
C GLN A 55 0.20 5.19 -0.42
N GLY A 56 -0.84 4.57 -1.00
CA GLY A 56 -0.79 3.24 -1.55
C GLY A 56 -0.60 2.16 -0.47
N GLU A 57 -0.08 1.02 -0.87
CA GLU A 57 0.22 -0.11 0.00
C GLU A 57 1.65 -0.04 0.55
N ALA A 58 2.02 -0.99 1.42
CA ALA A 58 3.37 -1.17 1.89
C ALA A 58 3.71 -2.66 1.98
N ALA A 59 4.83 -3.07 1.40
CA ALA A 59 5.35 -4.44 1.51
C ALA A 59 5.61 -4.81 2.97
N THR A 60 6.16 -3.86 3.72
CA THR A 60 6.30 -3.96 5.19
C THR A 60 5.82 -2.67 5.85
N ASN A 61 4.95 -2.80 6.87
CA ASN A 61 4.48 -1.66 7.66
C ASN A 61 4.74 -1.91 9.16
N LEU A 62 5.58 -1.07 9.76
CA LEU A 62 5.85 -1.09 11.20
C LEU A 62 4.88 -0.13 11.89
N THR A 63 4.01 -0.66 12.73
CA THR A 63 2.96 0.09 13.46
C THR A 63 3.16 0.10 14.96
N THR A 64 4.26 -0.43 15.44
CA THR A 64 4.64 -0.50 16.86
C THR A 64 6.09 -0.07 17.03
N ASP A 65 6.40 0.47 18.20
CA ASP A 65 7.75 0.90 18.55
C ASP A 65 8.73 -0.27 18.41
N ALA A 66 9.85 -0.02 17.73
CA ALA A 66 10.83 -1.06 17.43
C ALA A 66 12.25 -0.51 17.26
N THR A 67 13.23 -1.38 17.48
CA THR A 67 14.61 -1.21 17.02
C THR A 67 14.92 -2.34 16.06
N VAL A 68 15.28 -1.99 14.84
CA VAL A 68 15.58 -2.93 13.75
C VAL A 68 17.03 -2.75 13.34
N THR A 69 17.77 -3.85 13.25
CA THR A 69 19.20 -3.81 12.91
C THR A 69 19.53 -4.80 11.80
N GLY A 70 20.17 -4.32 10.74
CA GLY A 70 20.73 -5.16 9.67
C GLY A 70 19.72 -5.84 8.76
N GLU A 71 18.44 -5.50 8.84
CA GLU A 71 17.37 -6.11 8.03
C GLU A 71 17.35 -5.53 6.61
N THR A 72 16.78 -6.31 5.69
CA THR A 72 16.56 -5.88 4.30
C THR A 72 15.08 -5.88 3.99
N TYR A 73 14.59 -4.78 3.41
CA TYR A 73 13.21 -4.58 2.97
C TYR A 73 13.18 -4.34 1.48
N GLU A 74 12.33 -5.05 0.76
CA GLU A 74 12.26 -4.98 -0.70
C GLU A 74 10.82 -4.84 -1.20
N SER A 75 10.65 -4.10 -2.30
CA SER A 75 9.39 -4.04 -3.03
C SER A 75 9.63 -3.81 -4.52
N THR A 76 8.76 -4.40 -5.33
CA THR A 76 8.62 -4.16 -6.78
C THR A 76 7.18 -3.85 -7.16
N GLY A 77 6.26 -3.78 -6.19
CA GLY A 77 4.84 -3.56 -6.41
C GLY A 77 4.52 -2.15 -6.88
N ASP A 78 3.44 -1.99 -7.65
CA ASP A 78 2.89 -0.69 -8.03
C ASP A 78 2.22 -0.04 -6.81
N ASP A 79 2.32 1.29 -6.69
CA ASP A 79 1.73 2.07 -5.59
C ASP A 79 2.10 1.55 -4.18
N GLU A 80 3.24 0.91 -4.03
CA GLU A 80 3.65 0.23 -2.80
C GLU A 80 4.96 0.81 -2.25
N ASN A 81 5.04 1.10 -0.96
CA ASN A 81 6.30 1.40 -0.28
C ASN A 81 7.06 0.12 0.06
N ALA A 82 8.38 0.09 -0.01
CA ALA A 82 9.15 -1.07 0.46
C ALA A 82 9.10 -1.20 1.98
N LEU A 83 9.24 -0.07 2.69
CA LEU A 83 9.08 0.01 4.14
C LEU A 83 8.27 1.25 4.52
N ARG A 84 7.25 1.04 5.37
CA ARG A 84 6.48 2.13 5.98
C ARG A 84 6.55 2.05 7.50
N VAL A 85 6.57 3.21 8.15
CA VAL A 85 6.38 3.34 9.61
C VAL A 85 5.16 4.23 9.84
N THR A 86 4.16 3.71 10.56
CA THR A 86 2.90 4.40 10.81
C THR A 86 2.70 4.58 12.31
N GLY A 87 2.70 5.83 12.79
CA GLY A 87 2.34 6.19 14.16
C GLY A 87 3.23 5.62 15.27
N ALA A 88 4.43 5.15 14.96
CA ALA A 88 5.32 4.46 15.88
C ALA A 88 6.67 5.16 16.03
N THR A 89 7.40 4.87 17.11
CA THR A 89 8.79 5.28 17.32
C THR A 89 9.71 4.14 16.91
N VAL A 90 10.48 4.33 15.83
CA VAL A 90 11.32 3.26 15.27
C VAL A 90 12.76 3.74 15.08
N THR A 91 13.71 2.89 15.48
CA THR A 91 15.13 3.03 15.14
C THR A 91 15.51 1.98 14.10
N LEU A 92 16.07 2.42 12.99
CA LEU A 92 16.58 1.58 11.90
C LEU A 92 18.11 1.77 11.85
N ASP A 93 18.88 0.71 12.14
CA ASP A 93 20.34 0.76 12.13
C ASP A 93 20.93 -0.30 11.19
N GLY A 94 21.73 0.12 10.24
CA GLY A 94 22.33 -0.77 9.24
C GLY A 94 21.33 -1.48 8.34
N VAL A 95 20.12 -0.93 8.15
CA VAL A 95 19.10 -1.54 7.30
C VAL A 95 19.33 -1.22 5.82
N THR A 96 18.83 -2.10 4.96
CA THR A 96 18.79 -1.87 3.51
C THR A 96 17.34 -1.85 3.05
N VAL A 97 16.95 -0.78 2.35
CA VAL A 97 15.62 -0.65 1.75
C VAL A 97 15.78 -0.54 0.25
N ASN A 98 15.17 -1.45 -0.51
CA ASN A 98 15.25 -1.51 -1.97
C ASN A 98 13.86 -1.44 -2.60
N LYS A 99 13.54 -0.33 -3.23
CA LYS A 99 12.37 -0.15 -4.08
C LYS A 99 12.81 -0.17 -5.55
N THR A 100 12.90 -1.36 -6.15
CA THR A 100 13.61 -1.53 -7.44
C THR A 100 12.70 -1.51 -8.66
N ALA A 101 11.37 -1.50 -8.48
CA ALA A 101 10.39 -1.36 -9.55
C ALA A 101 9.06 -0.85 -8.98
N GLY A 102 8.03 -0.81 -9.82
CA GLY A 102 6.68 -0.36 -9.52
C GLY A 102 6.35 0.97 -10.18
N ALA A 103 5.15 1.05 -10.76
CA ALA A 103 4.57 2.27 -11.31
C ALA A 103 3.77 3.02 -10.25
N THR A 104 3.66 4.31 -10.41
CA THR A 104 2.78 5.15 -9.61
C THR A 104 1.52 5.46 -10.42
N SER A 105 0.36 5.06 -9.94
CA SER A 105 -0.93 5.29 -10.62
C SER A 105 -1.34 6.76 -10.58
N ASN A 106 -0.86 7.52 -9.60
CA ASN A 106 -1.10 8.94 -9.45
C ASN A 106 0.21 9.65 -9.07
N THR A 107 0.74 10.46 -9.98
CA THR A 107 2.02 11.16 -9.79
C THR A 107 1.97 12.16 -8.64
N GLU A 108 0.83 12.84 -8.42
CA GLU A 108 0.66 13.76 -7.31
C GLU A 108 0.75 13.04 -5.96
N ASN A 109 0.14 11.86 -5.83
CA ASN A 109 0.27 11.05 -4.64
C ASN A 109 1.72 10.55 -4.42
N GLY A 110 2.45 10.26 -5.49
CA GLY A 110 3.88 9.94 -5.41
C GLY A 110 4.69 11.13 -4.91
N ASP A 111 4.53 12.28 -5.56
CA ASP A 111 5.36 13.46 -5.35
C ASP A 111 5.10 14.14 -4.00
N PHE A 112 3.84 14.19 -3.53
CA PHE A 112 3.45 14.98 -2.36
C PHE A 112 3.01 14.16 -1.14
N TYR A 113 2.70 12.88 -1.32
CA TYR A 113 2.18 12.04 -0.22
C TYR A 113 3.00 10.76 0.01
N GLY A 114 4.05 10.55 -0.79
CA GLY A 114 5.00 9.45 -0.61
C GLY A 114 4.52 8.08 -1.09
N MET A 115 3.50 8.03 -1.96
CA MET A 115 3.12 6.78 -2.61
C MET A 115 4.30 6.24 -3.45
N ASN A 116 4.51 4.94 -3.44
CA ASN A 116 5.59 4.27 -4.16
C ASN A 116 7.02 4.62 -3.69
N ALA A 117 7.17 5.22 -2.49
CA ALA A 117 8.48 5.53 -1.91
C ALA A 117 9.23 4.27 -1.47
N GLY A 118 10.55 4.32 -1.42
CA GLY A 118 11.36 3.29 -0.77
C GLY A 118 11.01 3.19 0.71
N PHE A 119 11.14 4.30 1.42
CA PHE A 119 10.76 4.44 2.83
C PHE A 119 9.76 5.57 3.02
N LEU A 120 8.68 5.29 3.78
CA LEU A 120 7.68 6.29 4.17
C LEU A 120 7.45 6.26 5.68
N ALA A 121 7.56 7.43 6.33
CA ALA A 121 7.05 7.65 7.69
C ALA A 121 5.76 8.49 7.65
N THR A 122 4.74 8.11 8.42
CA THR A 122 3.43 8.79 8.42
C THR A 122 2.74 8.72 9.80
N ASP A 123 1.66 9.48 9.95
CA ASP A 123 0.75 9.47 11.11
C ASP A 123 1.44 9.75 12.46
N GLY A 124 2.35 10.73 12.48
CA GLY A 124 3.04 11.10 13.70
C GLY A 124 4.20 10.17 14.09
N ALA A 125 4.67 9.33 13.18
CA ALA A 125 5.81 8.46 13.43
C ALA A 125 7.09 9.27 13.76
N THR A 126 7.92 8.74 14.65
CA THR A 126 9.26 9.26 14.95
C THR A 126 10.28 8.21 14.58
N VAL A 127 11.08 8.47 13.54
CA VAL A 127 12.03 7.50 13.01
C VAL A 127 13.44 8.05 13.05
N THR A 128 14.37 7.20 13.49
CA THR A 128 15.82 7.44 13.40
C THR A 128 16.43 6.38 12.49
N ILE A 129 17.12 6.82 11.44
CA ILE A 129 17.79 5.96 10.46
C ILE A 129 19.28 6.22 10.54
N THR A 130 20.07 5.18 10.87
CA THR A 130 21.53 5.27 11.00
C THR A 130 22.21 4.16 10.20
N ASN A 131 23.38 4.41 9.66
CA ASN A 131 24.23 3.42 8.95
C ASN A 131 23.48 2.63 7.87
N SER A 132 22.47 3.20 7.26
CA SER A 132 21.48 2.50 6.44
C SER A 132 21.52 2.94 4.97
N THR A 133 21.00 2.11 4.10
CA THR A 133 20.91 2.40 2.66
C THR A 133 19.46 2.34 2.19
N VAL A 134 18.99 3.39 1.50
CA VAL A 134 17.68 3.40 0.86
C VAL A 134 17.85 3.66 -0.64
N ASN A 135 17.50 2.67 -1.45
CA ASN A 135 17.58 2.72 -2.91
C ASN A 135 16.19 2.71 -3.53
N THR A 136 15.97 3.57 -4.53
CA THR A 136 14.78 3.49 -5.37
C THR A 136 15.12 3.67 -6.84
N THR A 137 14.48 2.88 -7.69
CA THR A 137 14.44 3.03 -9.15
C THR A 137 13.00 2.98 -9.66
N ALA A 138 12.02 2.99 -8.74
CA ALA A 138 10.61 3.00 -9.07
C ALA A 138 10.19 4.34 -9.70
N GLN A 139 9.17 4.29 -10.55
CA GLN A 139 8.60 5.49 -11.16
C GLN A 139 7.99 6.41 -10.09
N ASN A 140 8.37 7.68 -10.06
CA ASN A 140 7.96 8.67 -9.04
C ASN A 140 8.21 8.19 -7.58
N GLY A 141 9.15 7.25 -7.40
CA GLY A 141 9.50 6.73 -6.09
C GLY A 141 10.51 7.64 -5.39
N ASN A 142 10.14 8.20 -4.24
CA ASN A 142 11.06 8.91 -3.36
C ASN A 142 11.92 7.90 -2.57
N GLY A 143 13.16 8.25 -2.26
CA GLY A 143 14.01 7.42 -1.39
C GLY A 143 13.44 7.36 0.03
N VAL A 144 13.51 8.49 0.74
CA VAL A 144 12.97 8.66 2.10
C VAL A 144 11.91 9.75 2.06
N PHE A 145 10.73 9.46 2.57
CA PHE A 145 9.61 10.39 2.63
C PHE A 145 9.03 10.49 4.04
N SER A 146 8.68 11.69 4.46
CA SER A 146 8.01 11.95 5.74
C SER A 146 6.74 12.74 5.48
N TYR A 147 5.59 12.23 5.92
CA TYR A 147 4.29 12.84 5.67
C TYR A 147 3.45 12.94 6.94
N GLY A 148 2.72 14.08 7.04
CA GLY A 148 1.74 14.29 8.08
C GLY A 148 2.28 15.04 9.30
N SER A 149 1.33 15.64 10.03
CA SER A 149 1.65 16.41 11.23
C SER A 149 2.27 15.55 12.32
N GLY A 150 3.32 16.02 12.95
CA GLY A 150 4.02 15.32 14.04
C GLY A 150 4.98 14.22 13.58
N THR A 151 5.01 13.91 12.27
CA THR A 151 5.95 12.91 11.74
C THR A 151 7.37 13.49 11.66
N THR A 152 8.36 12.74 12.13
CA THR A 152 9.76 13.15 12.14
C THR A 152 10.65 12.00 11.66
N VAL A 153 11.57 12.30 10.74
CA VAL A 153 12.61 11.36 10.30
C VAL A 153 13.98 12.02 10.47
N ASN A 154 14.83 11.39 11.28
CA ASN A 154 16.22 11.78 11.48
C ASN A 154 17.12 10.77 10.76
N VAL A 155 17.96 11.25 9.87
CA VAL A 155 18.90 10.41 9.10
C VAL A 155 20.32 10.85 9.41
N SER A 156 21.18 9.88 9.75
CA SER A 156 22.62 10.10 9.97
C SER A 156 23.44 8.85 9.64
N ASP A 157 24.71 9.06 9.33
CA ASP A 157 25.73 8.03 9.20
C ASP A 157 26.44 7.80 10.53
#